data_408d4c7387c5fde2ba5feadf0be52253
#
_entry.id   408d4c7387c5fde2ba5feadf0be52253
#
_cell.length_a   1.000
_cell.length_b   1.000
_cell.length_c   1.000
_cell.angle_alpha   90.00
_cell.angle_beta   90.00
_cell.angle_gamma   90.00
#
_symmetry.space_group_name_H-M   'P 1'
#
loop_
_entity.id
_entity.type
_entity.pdbx_description
1 polymer ?
#
loop_
_entity_poly.entity_id
_entity_poly.type
_entity_poly.pdbx_seq_one_letter_code
_entity_poly.pdbx_strand_id
1 'polypeptide(L)'
;MNNVLTKKVKELSIVLNDKQIQQFEQYYNILVEWNKVMNLTAITEYEEVVEKHFLDSLTIVDAINMEKIETLIDVGTGAGFPGIPLKIAFPHLKVTLLDSLNKRIKFLNEVIDLLELDDIKTIHGRAEDYAKQAEYREQYDICVSRAVANLATLSEYCLPYVCLLYTSDAADEA
;
A
#
# COMPACT_ATOMS: atom_id res chain seq x y z
N MET A 1 16.83 9.76 -13.30
CA MET A 1 15.94 9.16 -12.29
C MET A 1 15.04 8.07 -12.88
N ASN A 2 14.24 8.31 -13.89
CA ASN A 2 13.27 7.36 -14.49
C ASN A 2 13.82 5.97 -14.86
N ASN A 3 15.10 5.85 -15.17
CA ASN A 3 15.65 4.60 -15.73
C ASN A 3 15.79 3.48 -14.68
N VAL A 4 16.05 3.79 -13.40
CA VAL A 4 16.23 2.78 -12.33
C VAL A 4 14.89 2.15 -11.96
N LEU A 5 13.88 2.95 -11.63
CA LEU A 5 12.54 2.46 -11.30
C LEU A 5 11.96 1.63 -12.44
N THR A 6 11.92 2.20 -13.65
CA THR A 6 11.32 1.55 -14.83
C THR A 6 11.98 0.22 -15.17
N LYS A 7 13.31 0.14 -15.03
CA LYS A 7 14.04 -1.10 -15.31
C LYS A 7 13.67 -2.18 -14.30
N LYS A 8 13.69 -1.86 -13.00
CA LYS A 8 13.45 -2.81 -11.93
C LYS A 8 11.99 -3.28 -11.87
N VAL A 9 11.02 -2.37 -12.11
CA VAL A 9 9.59 -2.72 -12.15
C VAL A 9 9.28 -3.68 -13.31
N LYS A 10 9.99 -3.59 -14.44
CA LYS A 10 9.86 -4.54 -15.54
C LYS A 10 10.29 -5.97 -15.16
N GLU A 11 11.21 -6.12 -14.20
CA GLU A 11 11.62 -7.44 -13.69
C GLU A 11 10.46 -8.15 -12.97
N LEU A 12 9.50 -7.38 -12.43
CA LEU A 12 8.24 -7.88 -11.85
C LEU A 12 7.11 -8.01 -12.90
N SER A 13 7.42 -7.91 -14.19
CA SER A 13 6.44 -7.95 -15.29
C SER A 13 5.39 -6.82 -15.23
N ILE A 14 5.65 -5.75 -14.49
CA ILE A 14 4.79 -4.56 -14.42
C ILE A 14 5.26 -3.53 -15.43
N VAL A 15 4.32 -2.95 -16.19
CA VAL A 15 4.59 -1.87 -17.14
C VAL A 15 3.92 -0.60 -16.64
N LEU A 16 4.73 0.39 -16.27
CA LEU A 16 4.25 1.70 -15.86
C LEU A 16 4.17 2.65 -17.05
N ASN A 17 3.10 3.40 -17.15
CA ASN A 17 3.00 4.52 -18.10
C ASN A 17 3.69 5.79 -17.56
N ASP A 18 3.78 6.84 -18.39
CA ASP A 18 4.48 8.08 -18.04
C ASP A 18 3.85 8.78 -16.82
N LYS A 19 2.52 8.76 -16.67
CA LYS A 19 1.82 9.32 -15.51
C LYS A 19 2.22 8.59 -14.22
N GLN A 20 2.23 7.26 -14.25
CA GLN A 20 2.59 6.44 -13.09
C GLN A 20 4.06 6.65 -12.69
N ILE A 21 4.97 6.75 -13.66
CA ILE A 21 6.38 7.04 -13.41
C ILE A 21 6.52 8.42 -12.73
N GLN A 22 5.82 9.42 -13.23
CA GLN A 22 5.79 10.75 -12.63
C GLN A 22 5.20 10.74 -11.21
N GLN A 23 4.15 9.96 -10.96
CA GLN A 23 3.56 9.79 -9.63
C GLN A 23 4.58 9.20 -8.63
N PHE A 24 5.36 8.19 -9.02
CA PHE A 24 6.42 7.65 -8.16
C PHE A 24 7.51 8.69 -7.86
N GLU A 25 7.89 9.54 -8.81
CA GLU A 25 8.86 10.61 -8.59
C GLU A 25 8.32 11.69 -7.66
N GLN A 26 7.08 12.11 -7.84
CA GLN A 26 6.42 13.07 -6.96
C GLN A 26 6.28 12.49 -5.55
N TYR A 27 5.93 11.19 -5.43
CA TYR A 27 5.82 10.52 -4.15
C TYR A 27 7.17 10.47 -3.42
N TYR A 28 8.27 10.17 -4.12
CA TYR A 28 9.61 10.26 -3.54
C TYR A 28 9.90 11.66 -3.00
N ASN A 29 9.64 12.70 -3.80
CA ASN A 29 9.95 14.08 -3.41
C ASN A 29 9.18 14.51 -2.16
N ILE A 30 7.87 14.25 -2.10
CA ILE A 30 7.06 14.59 -0.93
C ILE A 30 7.42 13.76 0.30
N LEU A 31 7.78 12.48 0.13
CA LEU A 31 8.24 11.61 1.19
C LEU A 31 9.50 12.18 1.86
N VAL A 32 10.50 12.58 1.06
CA VAL A 32 11.76 13.15 1.56
C VAL A 32 11.51 14.49 2.24
N GLU A 33 10.64 15.32 1.69
CA GLU A 33 10.31 16.62 2.29
C GLU A 33 9.64 16.48 3.66
N TRP A 34 8.61 15.64 3.77
CA TRP A 34 7.95 15.38 5.03
C TRP A 34 8.83 14.64 6.03
N ASN A 35 9.75 13.82 5.55
CA ASN A 35 10.67 13.08 6.41
C ASN A 35 11.60 13.99 7.24
N LYS A 36 11.88 15.21 6.74
CA LYS A 36 12.66 16.22 7.49
C LYS A 36 12.01 16.63 8.82
N VAL A 37 10.68 16.49 8.92
CA VAL A 37 9.92 16.92 10.10
C VAL A 37 9.23 15.78 10.86
N MET A 38 9.04 14.60 10.21
CA MET A 38 8.19 13.56 10.78
C MET A 38 8.87 12.20 11.00
N ASN A 39 10.09 12.00 10.54
CA ASN A 39 10.78 10.69 10.59
C ASN A 39 9.88 9.53 10.07
N LEU A 40 9.37 9.69 8.86
CA LEU A 40 8.50 8.70 8.22
C LEU A 40 9.24 7.42 7.86
N THR A 41 10.51 7.57 7.46
CA THR A 41 11.40 6.48 7.08
C THR A 41 12.85 6.82 7.43
N ALA A 42 13.66 5.79 7.70
CA ALA A 42 15.11 5.93 7.85
C ALA A 42 15.82 5.99 6.48
N ILE A 43 15.13 5.67 5.39
CA ILE A 43 15.69 5.56 4.03
C ILE A 43 15.23 6.76 3.22
N THR A 44 16.20 7.58 2.76
CA THR A 44 15.95 8.82 2.02
C THR A 44 16.68 8.90 0.67
N GLU A 45 17.70 8.06 0.47
CA GLU A 45 18.41 8.00 -0.81
C GLU A 45 17.51 7.39 -1.88
N TYR A 46 17.46 8.02 -3.06
CA TYR A 46 16.51 7.67 -4.12
C TYR A 46 16.54 6.19 -4.52
N GLU A 47 17.73 5.64 -4.78
CA GLU A 47 17.87 4.25 -5.20
C GLU A 47 17.43 3.27 -4.11
N GLU A 48 17.69 3.59 -2.84
CA GLU A 48 17.26 2.79 -1.71
C GLU A 48 15.73 2.87 -1.50
N VAL A 49 15.12 4.05 -1.67
CA VAL A 49 13.65 4.20 -1.61
C VAL A 49 12.99 3.41 -2.74
N VAL A 50 13.53 3.50 -3.96
CA VAL A 50 13.03 2.70 -5.08
C VAL A 50 13.10 1.22 -4.76
N GLU A 51 14.20 0.72 -4.24
CA GLU A 51 14.40 -0.70 -3.99
C GLU A 51 13.62 -1.20 -2.79
N LYS A 52 13.81 -0.55 -1.62
CA LYS A 52 13.33 -1.05 -0.32
C LYS A 52 11.91 -0.60 0.02
N HIS A 53 11.36 0.36 -0.72
CA HIS A 53 9.98 0.83 -0.52
C HIS A 53 9.11 0.59 -1.74
N PHE A 54 9.46 1.09 -2.91
CA PHE A 54 8.58 0.99 -4.08
C PHE A 54 8.54 -0.44 -4.64
N LEU A 55 9.70 -1.01 -4.97
CA LEU A 55 9.77 -2.36 -5.52
C LEU A 55 9.33 -3.41 -4.52
N ASP A 56 9.82 -3.34 -3.29
CA ASP A 56 9.41 -4.23 -2.20
C ASP A 56 7.87 -4.25 -2.04
N SER A 57 7.22 -3.07 -2.15
CA SER A 57 5.76 -2.99 -2.12
C SER A 57 5.07 -3.69 -3.31
N LEU A 58 5.73 -3.75 -4.46
CA LEU A 58 5.19 -4.34 -5.68
C LEU A 58 5.46 -5.84 -5.81
N THR A 59 6.34 -6.44 -4.98
CA THR A 59 6.67 -7.88 -5.06
C THR A 59 5.47 -8.80 -4.79
N ILE A 60 4.38 -8.29 -4.25
CA ILE A 60 3.14 -9.04 -4.04
C ILE A 60 2.59 -9.66 -5.34
N VAL A 61 2.93 -9.10 -6.50
CA VAL A 61 2.53 -9.64 -7.82
C VAL A 61 3.08 -11.04 -8.10
N ASP A 62 4.15 -11.43 -7.42
CA ASP A 62 4.72 -12.78 -7.54
C ASP A 62 3.84 -13.84 -6.85
N ALA A 63 2.99 -13.42 -5.91
CA ALA A 63 2.13 -14.30 -5.14
C ALA A 63 0.64 -14.18 -5.53
N ILE A 64 0.21 -13.03 -6.04
CA ILE A 64 -1.21 -12.72 -6.27
C ILE A 64 -1.39 -12.04 -7.63
N ASN A 65 -2.39 -12.51 -8.39
CA ASN A 65 -2.81 -11.82 -9.61
C ASN A 65 -3.61 -10.56 -9.27
N MET A 66 -2.95 -9.41 -9.33
CA MET A 66 -3.54 -8.11 -8.97
C MET A 66 -4.69 -7.68 -9.88
N GLU A 67 -4.81 -8.21 -11.09
CA GLU A 67 -5.93 -7.94 -12.00
C GLU A 67 -7.26 -8.54 -11.51
N LYS A 68 -7.21 -9.50 -10.59
CA LYS A 68 -8.39 -10.10 -9.96
C LYS A 68 -8.81 -9.43 -8.66
N ILE A 69 -8.01 -8.49 -8.16
CA ILE A 69 -8.22 -7.77 -6.90
C ILE A 69 -8.90 -6.44 -7.19
N GLU A 70 -10.01 -6.14 -6.52
CA GLU A 70 -10.70 -4.85 -6.62
C GLU A 70 -10.49 -4.00 -5.38
N THR A 71 -10.49 -4.61 -4.19
CA THR A 71 -10.46 -3.91 -2.91
C THR A 71 -9.27 -4.32 -2.06
N LEU A 72 -8.54 -3.31 -1.58
CA LEU A 72 -7.34 -3.51 -0.77
C LEU A 72 -7.40 -2.64 0.49
N ILE A 73 -7.06 -3.22 1.64
CA ILE A 73 -6.78 -2.46 2.85
C ILE A 73 -5.31 -2.63 3.26
N ASP A 74 -4.65 -1.50 3.56
CA ASP A 74 -3.28 -1.45 4.10
C ASP A 74 -3.33 -1.07 5.58
N VAL A 75 -3.08 -2.05 6.45
CA VAL A 75 -3.18 -1.92 7.91
C VAL A 75 -1.84 -1.49 8.49
N GLY A 76 -1.84 -0.34 9.16
CA GLY A 76 -0.61 0.27 9.66
C GLY A 76 0.27 0.80 8.54
N THR A 77 -0.33 1.43 7.57
CA THR A 77 0.28 1.84 6.30
C THR A 77 1.51 2.75 6.43
N GLY A 78 1.66 3.45 7.55
CA GLY A 78 2.81 4.31 7.82
C GLY A 78 2.93 5.47 6.83
N ALA A 79 3.98 5.46 6.05
CA ALA A 79 4.18 6.41 4.96
C ALA A 79 3.46 6.01 3.66
N GLY A 80 2.50 5.06 3.70
CA GLY A 80 1.74 4.62 2.54
C GLY A 80 2.25 3.33 1.89
N PHE A 81 3.05 2.55 2.59
CA PHE A 81 3.67 1.32 2.06
C PHE A 81 3.05 0.06 2.67
N PRO A 82 2.56 -0.87 1.84
CA PRO A 82 2.66 -0.95 0.37
C PRO A 82 1.49 -0.29 -0.40
N GLY A 83 0.46 0.25 0.26
CA GLY A 83 -0.80 0.66 -0.36
C GLY A 83 -0.68 1.67 -1.50
N ILE A 84 0.10 2.75 -1.35
CA ILE A 84 0.24 3.79 -2.37
C ILE A 84 1.00 3.29 -3.61
N PRO A 85 2.17 2.61 -3.50
CA PRO A 85 2.81 1.99 -4.66
C PRO A 85 1.90 1.05 -5.43
N LEU A 86 1.11 0.23 -4.74
CA LEU A 86 0.14 -0.66 -5.36
C LEU A 86 -0.96 0.11 -6.09
N LYS A 87 -1.48 1.19 -5.49
CA LYS A 87 -2.46 2.07 -6.13
C LYS A 87 -1.93 2.75 -7.38
N ILE A 88 -0.68 3.23 -7.36
CA ILE A 88 -0.02 3.82 -8.53
C ILE A 88 0.13 2.79 -9.65
N ALA A 89 0.64 1.59 -9.32
CA ALA A 89 0.87 0.54 -10.31
C ALA A 89 -0.44 -0.07 -10.87
N PHE A 90 -1.47 -0.17 -10.03
CA PHE A 90 -2.78 -0.78 -10.33
C PHE A 90 -3.91 0.22 -10.04
N PRO A 91 -4.18 1.19 -10.95
CA PRO A 91 -5.12 2.28 -10.70
C PRO A 91 -6.58 1.84 -10.49
N HIS A 92 -6.96 0.63 -10.91
CA HIS A 92 -8.31 0.09 -10.71
C HIS A 92 -8.62 -0.29 -9.26
N LEU A 93 -7.58 -0.46 -8.41
CA LEU A 93 -7.76 -0.83 -7.01
C LEU A 93 -8.50 0.27 -6.22
N LYS A 94 -9.45 -0.15 -5.39
CA LYS A 94 -10.05 0.67 -4.33
C LYS A 94 -9.26 0.45 -3.05
N VAL A 95 -8.49 1.44 -2.62
CA VAL A 95 -7.53 1.30 -1.53
C VAL A 95 -8.00 2.02 -0.27
N THR A 96 -7.87 1.35 0.87
CA THR A 96 -8.07 1.95 2.20
C THR A 96 -6.75 1.91 2.95
N LEU A 97 -6.26 3.08 3.36
CA LEU A 97 -5.05 3.24 4.16
C LEU A 97 -5.42 3.47 5.62
N LEU A 98 -5.10 2.55 6.51
CA LEU A 98 -5.39 2.64 7.93
C LEU A 98 -4.11 2.88 8.74
N ASP A 99 -4.08 3.95 9.53
CA ASP A 99 -2.99 4.20 10.49
C ASP A 99 -3.50 4.83 11.79
N SER A 100 -2.86 4.49 12.90
CA SER A 100 -3.22 5.00 14.23
C SER A 100 -2.66 6.39 14.53
N LEU A 101 -1.76 6.93 13.72
CA LEU A 101 -1.14 8.22 13.92
C LEU A 101 -1.72 9.29 12.99
N ASN A 102 -2.47 10.23 13.55
CA ASN A 102 -3.14 11.29 12.78
C ASN A 102 -2.17 12.12 11.90
N LYS A 103 -0.94 12.32 12.33
CA LYS A 103 0.04 13.04 11.51
C LYS A 103 0.46 12.27 10.25
N ARG A 104 0.44 10.94 10.28
CA ARG A 104 0.64 10.12 9.07
C ARG A 104 -0.55 10.24 8.12
N ILE A 105 -1.76 10.27 8.66
CA ILE A 105 -2.98 10.49 7.87
C ILE A 105 -2.92 11.83 7.12
N LYS A 106 -2.43 12.90 7.76
CA LYS A 106 -2.25 14.20 7.09
C LYS A 106 -1.27 14.11 5.92
N PHE A 107 -0.13 13.44 6.12
CA PHE A 107 0.84 13.18 5.07
C PHE A 107 0.22 12.38 3.92
N LEU A 108 -0.48 11.29 4.23
CA LEU A 108 -1.11 10.43 3.23
C LEU A 108 -2.15 11.18 2.38
N ASN A 109 -2.97 12.03 3.01
CA ASN A 109 -3.94 12.85 2.28
C ASN A 109 -3.25 13.83 1.32
N GLU A 110 -2.15 14.46 1.73
CA GLU A 110 -1.38 15.34 0.87
C GLU A 110 -0.73 14.58 -0.31
N VAL A 111 -0.25 13.35 -0.07
CA VAL A 111 0.25 12.48 -1.14
C VAL A 111 -0.87 12.13 -2.12
N ILE A 112 -2.04 11.73 -1.63
CA ILE A 112 -3.20 11.36 -2.45
C ILE A 112 -3.60 12.53 -3.36
N ASP A 113 -3.72 13.73 -2.77
CA ASP A 113 -4.10 14.95 -3.50
C ASP A 113 -3.03 15.33 -4.53
N LEU A 114 -1.75 15.33 -4.15
CA LEU A 114 -0.63 15.68 -5.04
C LEU A 114 -0.50 14.72 -6.23
N LEU A 115 -0.71 13.43 -6.00
CA LEU A 115 -0.60 12.40 -7.03
C LEU A 115 -1.89 12.22 -7.84
N GLU A 116 -2.96 12.96 -7.50
CA GLU A 116 -4.28 12.82 -8.12
C GLU A 116 -4.75 11.36 -8.16
N LEU A 117 -4.71 10.69 -6.99
CA LEU A 117 -5.14 9.30 -6.88
C LEU A 117 -6.64 9.24 -6.58
N ASP A 118 -7.39 8.56 -7.44
CA ASP A 118 -8.81 8.29 -7.26
C ASP A 118 -9.03 6.97 -6.48
N ASP A 119 -10.24 6.75 -5.95
CA ASP A 119 -10.64 5.51 -5.26
C ASP A 119 -9.65 5.06 -4.16
N ILE A 120 -9.09 6.00 -3.44
CA ILE A 120 -8.24 5.77 -2.28
C ILE A 120 -8.68 6.65 -1.12
N LYS A 121 -8.77 6.06 0.07
CA LYS A 121 -9.17 6.78 1.30
C LYS A 121 -8.24 6.46 2.46
N THR A 122 -8.17 7.39 3.42
CA THR A 122 -7.43 7.21 4.67
C THR A 122 -8.38 7.03 5.84
N ILE A 123 -7.97 6.24 6.84
CA ILE A 123 -8.67 6.04 8.10
C ILE A 123 -7.70 6.27 9.24
N HIS A 124 -8.06 7.17 10.16
CA HIS A 124 -7.33 7.37 11.42
C HIS A 124 -7.94 6.50 12.51
N GLY A 125 -7.21 5.49 12.97
CA GLY A 125 -7.64 4.65 14.08
C GLY A 125 -6.84 3.37 14.22
N ARG A 126 -7.26 2.54 15.18
CA ARG A 126 -6.66 1.24 15.43
C ARG A 126 -7.32 0.16 14.61
N ALA A 127 -6.53 -0.81 14.14
CA ALA A 127 -7.03 -1.92 13.35
C ALA A 127 -8.12 -2.71 14.08
N GLU A 128 -7.95 -2.98 15.36
CA GLU A 128 -8.88 -3.76 16.18
C GLU A 128 -10.26 -3.10 16.34
N ASP A 129 -10.31 -1.76 16.26
CA ASP A 129 -11.55 -1.01 16.43
C ASP A 129 -12.37 -1.00 15.12
N TYR A 130 -11.69 -0.83 13.98
CA TYR A 130 -12.34 -0.84 12.67
C TYR A 130 -12.72 -2.26 12.22
N ALA A 131 -11.94 -3.28 12.59
CA ALA A 131 -12.25 -4.68 12.32
C ALA A 131 -13.59 -5.17 12.94
N LYS A 132 -14.13 -4.45 13.92
CA LYS A 132 -15.44 -4.75 14.54
C LYS A 132 -16.62 -4.12 13.81
N GLN A 133 -16.36 -3.17 12.93
CA GLN A 133 -17.38 -2.43 12.21
C GLN A 133 -17.76 -3.16 10.92
N ALA A 134 -19.05 -3.40 10.69
CA ALA A 134 -19.54 -4.14 9.52
C ALA A 134 -19.15 -3.50 8.18
N GLU A 135 -18.89 -2.18 8.18
CA GLU A 135 -18.43 -1.43 7.00
C GLU A 135 -17.04 -1.86 6.52
N TYR A 136 -16.20 -2.41 7.42
CA TYR A 136 -14.82 -2.78 7.11
C TYR A 136 -14.53 -4.27 7.26
N ARG A 137 -15.29 -4.96 8.12
CA ARG A 137 -15.10 -6.38 8.38
C ARG A 137 -15.51 -7.21 7.16
N GLU A 138 -14.60 -8.08 6.70
CA GLU A 138 -14.84 -8.99 5.58
C GLU A 138 -15.27 -8.28 4.28
N GLN A 139 -14.71 -7.06 4.05
CA GLN A 139 -15.07 -6.21 2.90
C GLN A 139 -13.97 -6.10 1.85
N TYR A 140 -12.81 -6.69 2.09
CA TYR A 140 -11.66 -6.54 1.21
C TYR A 140 -11.21 -7.87 0.61
N ASP A 141 -10.82 -7.84 -0.66
CA ASP A 141 -10.25 -8.98 -1.36
C ASP A 141 -8.88 -9.32 -0.77
N ILE A 142 -8.12 -8.28 -0.38
CA ILE A 142 -6.80 -8.43 0.21
C ILE A 142 -6.55 -7.43 1.34
N CYS A 143 -5.89 -7.91 2.38
CA CYS A 143 -5.31 -7.09 3.43
C CYS A 143 -3.78 -7.18 3.37
N VAL A 144 -3.12 -6.04 3.28
CA VAL A 144 -1.66 -5.93 3.29
C VAL A 144 -1.21 -5.17 4.53
N SER A 145 0.00 -5.47 4.98
CA SER A 145 0.63 -4.75 6.10
C SER A 145 2.14 -4.98 6.06
N ARG A 146 2.91 -3.97 6.46
CA ARG A 146 4.36 -4.05 6.52
C ARG A 146 4.92 -3.47 7.81
N ALA A 147 5.80 -4.23 8.48
CA ALA A 147 6.57 -3.80 9.67
C ALA A 147 5.73 -3.28 10.85
N VAL A 148 4.51 -3.78 11.05
CA VAL A 148 3.60 -3.35 12.14
C VAL A 148 3.80 -4.17 13.40
N ALA A 149 3.88 -5.50 13.27
CA ALA A 149 3.95 -6.43 14.41
C ALA A 149 4.59 -7.76 14.00
N ASN A 150 4.74 -8.70 14.96
CA ASN A 150 5.06 -10.08 14.63
C ASN A 150 3.90 -10.75 13.89
N LEU A 151 4.17 -11.85 13.18
CA LEU A 151 3.20 -12.50 12.29
C LEU A 151 1.89 -12.89 12.99
N ALA A 152 1.95 -13.39 14.23
CA ALA A 152 0.74 -13.81 14.97
C ALA A 152 -0.18 -12.61 15.23
N THR A 153 0.35 -11.53 15.78
CA THR A 153 -0.40 -10.28 16.03
C THR A 153 -0.89 -9.65 14.73
N LEU A 154 -0.05 -9.68 13.67
CA LEU A 154 -0.41 -9.15 12.37
C LEU A 154 -1.59 -9.91 11.77
N SER A 155 -1.62 -11.23 11.89
CA SER A 155 -2.74 -12.05 11.43
C SER A 155 -4.04 -11.69 12.16
N GLU A 156 -4.00 -11.46 13.46
CA GLU A 156 -5.17 -11.01 14.24
C GLU A 156 -5.70 -9.64 13.77
N TYR A 157 -4.80 -8.74 13.34
CA TYR A 157 -5.20 -7.43 12.81
C TYR A 157 -5.75 -7.49 11.40
N CYS A 158 -5.21 -8.35 10.53
CA CYS A 158 -5.50 -8.37 9.10
C CYS A 158 -6.65 -9.30 8.71
N LEU A 159 -6.72 -10.51 9.28
CA LEU A 159 -7.72 -11.52 8.92
C LEU A 159 -9.18 -11.02 9.00
N PRO A 160 -9.58 -10.22 9.99
CA PRO A 160 -10.96 -9.75 10.07
C PRO A 160 -11.43 -8.87 8.90
N TYR A 161 -10.52 -8.32 8.11
CA TYR A 161 -10.85 -7.45 6.98
C TYR A 161 -11.10 -8.21 5.69
N VAL A 162 -10.53 -9.43 5.55
CA VAL A 162 -10.54 -10.19 4.30
C VAL A 162 -11.85 -10.96 4.15
N CYS A 163 -12.42 -10.94 2.94
CA CYS A 163 -13.61 -11.71 2.61
C CYS A 163 -13.34 -13.22 2.68
N LEU A 164 -14.14 -13.95 3.46
CA LEU A 164 -13.98 -15.40 3.66
C LEU A 164 -14.19 -16.24 2.40
N LEU A 165 -14.92 -15.73 1.41
CA LEU A 165 -15.14 -16.43 0.13
C LEU A 165 -13.86 -16.56 -0.69
N TYR A 166 -12.92 -15.62 -0.56
CA TYR A 166 -11.64 -15.69 -1.27
C TYR A 166 -10.67 -16.70 -0.67
N THR A 167 -10.80 -17.01 0.63
CA THR A 167 -9.95 -17.99 1.31
C THR A 167 -10.36 -19.43 1.02
N SER A 168 -11.62 -19.69 0.64
CA SER A 168 -12.09 -21.03 0.28
C SER A 168 -11.67 -21.46 -1.13
N ASP A 169 -11.68 -20.55 -2.09
CA ASP A 169 -11.30 -20.86 -3.48
C ASP A 169 -9.80 -21.16 -3.63
N ALA A 170 -8.94 -20.53 -2.80
CA ALA A 170 -7.50 -20.81 -2.78
C ALA A 170 -7.15 -22.20 -2.20
N ALA A 171 -8.04 -22.78 -1.40
CA ALA A 171 -7.85 -24.12 -0.83
C ALA A 171 -8.30 -25.25 -1.76
N ASP A 172 -9.19 -24.96 -2.73
CA ASP A 172 -9.73 -25.93 -3.67
C ASP A 172 -8.87 -26.06 -4.95
N GLU A 173 -7.92 -25.14 -5.19
CA GLU A 173 -6.97 -25.21 -6.31
C GLU A 173 -5.62 -25.89 -5.96
N ALA A 174 -5.46 -26.42 -4.76
CA ALA A 174 -4.27 -27.16 -4.30
C ALA A 174 -4.57 -28.66 -4.21
#